data_138866458986fd402afed97bab3629c2
#
_entry.id   138866458986fd402afed97bab3629c2
#
_cell.length_a   1.000
_cell.length_b   1.000
_cell.length_c   1.000
_cell.angle_alpha   90.00
_cell.angle_beta   90.00
_cell.angle_gamma   90.00
#
_symmetry.space_group_name_H-M   'P 1'
#
loop_
_entity.id
_entity.type
_entity.pdbx_description
1 polymer ?
#
loop_
_entity_poly.entity_id
_entity_poly.type
_entity_poly.pdbx_seq_one_letter_code
_entity_poly.pdbx_strand_id
1 'polypeptide(L)'
;MTTNTTNELATATTHVEEFVKTHDTIHVAENAVFKSLNTAQEFRGREAIEQMLNYFYHVAFDARIIINNIIVTKSKAVLEATFTGRHIGEFANVPPTNKEVNVPMCVAYDTNEDGLVQEGRIYMLMDVMMQQLQSN
;
A
#
# COMPACT_ATOMS: atom_id res chain seq x y z
N MET A 1 13.52 -28.77 -17.27
CA MET A 1 13.93 -28.22 -16.00
C MET A 1 12.83 -27.32 -15.42
N THR A 2 12.57 -27.46 -14.20
CA THR A 2 11.53 -26.68 -13.57
C THR A 2 12.12 -25.45 -12.92
N THR A 3 11.36 -24.39 -12.92
CA THR A 3 11.72 -23.21 -12.16
C THR A 3 11.80 -23.59 -10.69
N ASN A 4 12.84 -23.15 -10.04
CA ASN A 4 13.05 -23.42 -8.64
C ASN A 4 12.06 -22.59 -7.82
N THR A 5 11.16 -23.24 -7.08
CA THR A 5 10.17 -22.57 -6.25
C THR A 5 10.83 -21.65 -5.24
N THR A 6 12.01 -22.01 -4.74
CA THR A 6 12.78 -21.16 -3.82
C THR A 6 13.19 -19.85 -4.51
N ASN A 7 13.58 -19.93 -5.79
CA ASN A 7 13.94 -18.71 -6.54
C ASN A 7 12.72 -17.84 -6.80
N GLU A 8 11.57 -18.43 -7.11
CA GLU A 8 10.34 -17.69 -7.30
C GLU A 8 9.93 -16.97 -6.01
N LEU A 9 10.01 -17.68 -4.89
CA LEU A 9 9.71 -17.09 -3.60
C LEU A 9 10.69 -15.97 -3.25
N ALA A 10 11.97 -16.16 -3.48
CA ALA A 10 12.98 -15.15 -3.18
C ALA A 10 12.77 -13.89 -4.02
N THR A 11 12.42 -14.05 -5.31
CA THR A 11 12.17 -12.93 -6.21
C THR A 11 10.93 -12.16 -5.76
N ALA A 12 9.83 -12.87 -5.46
CA ALA A 12 8.62 -12.22 -4.99
C ALA A 12 8.86 -11.49 -3.66
N THR A 13 9.60 -12.12 -2.74
CA THR A 13 9.93 -11.51 -1.46
C THR A 13 10.68 -10.20 -1.67
N THR A 14 11.69 -10.22 -2.54
CA THR A 14 12.49 -9.02 -2.81
C THR A 14 11.62 -7.89 -3.35
N HIS A 15 10.80 -8.16 -4.37
CA HIS A 15 9.97 -7.12 -4.96
C HIS A 15 8.93 -6.58 -3.97
N VAL A 16 8.25 -7.46 -3.23
CA VAL A 16 7.24 -7.02 -2.28
C VAL A 16 7.87 -6.19 -1.17
N GLU A 17 8.96 -6.66 -0.58
CA GLU A 17 9.60 -5.95 0.52
C GLU A 17 10.15 -4.61 0.08
N GLU A 18 10.79 -4.54 -1.09
CA GLU A 18 11.31 -3.28 -1.59
C GLU A 18 10.21 -2.30 -1.94
N PHE A 19 9.13 -2.80 -2.56
CA PHE A 19 7.99 -1.93 -2.86
C PHE A 19 7.38 -1.35 -1.59
N VAL A 20 7.18 -2.16 -0.58
CA VAL A 20 6.59 -1.72 0.70
C VAL A 20 7.46 -0.65 1.35
N LYS A 21 8.78 -0.77 1.24
CA LYS A 21 9.71 0.18 1.85
C LYS A 21 9.83 1.48 1.07
N THR A 22 9.83 1.41 -0.26
CA THR A 22 10.19 2.54 -1.11
C THR A 22 9.02 3.13 -1.89
N HIS A 23 7.94 2.36 -2.09
CA HIS A 23 6.85 2.67 -3.02
C HIS A 23 7.35 2.88 -4.45
N ASP A 24 8.50 2.32 -4.82
CA ASP A 24 9.03 2.42 -6.17
C ASP A 24 8.27 1.45 -7.07
N THR A 25 7.60 2.00 -8.08
CA THR A 25 6.74 1.21 -8.96
C THR A 25 7.52 0.30 -9.93
N ILE A 26 8.85 0.34 -9.89
CA ILE A 26 9.65 -0.64 -10.63
C ILE A 26 9.36 -2.07 -10.16
N HIS A 27 8.90 -2.22 -8.93
CA HIS A 27 8.55 -3.52 -8.35
C HIS A 27 7.12 -3.94 -8.65
N VAL A 28 6.39 -3.14 -9.42
CA VAL A 28 4.98 -3.35 -9.75
C VAL A 28 4.86 -3.64 -11.24
N ALA A 29 4.01 -4.60 -11.62
CA ALA A 29 3.79 -4.92 -13.02
C ALA A 29 3.20 -3.72 -13.76
N GLU A 30 3.52 -3.58 -15.05
CA GLU A 30 3.03 -2.46 -15.86
C GLU A 30 1.51 -2.37 -15.87
N ASN A 31 0.84 -3.50 -15.88
CA ASN A 31 -0.62 -3.56 -15.92
C ASN A 31 -1.23 -3.90 -14.56
N ALA A 32 -0.52 -3.61 -13.49
CA ALA A 32 -1.01 -3.88 -12.14
C ALA A 32 -2.25 -3.04 -11.82
N VAL A 33 -3.05 -3.55 -10.90
CA VAL A 33 -4.25 -2.86 -10.42
C VAL A 33 -4.20 -2.82 -8.90
N PHE A 34 -4.34 -1.63 -8.33
CA PHE A 34 -4.53 -1.49 -6.89
C PHE A 34 -5.97 -1.09 -6.63
N LYS A 35 -6.55 -1.68 -5.61
CA LYS A 35 -7.94 -1.46 -5.23
C LYS A 35 -8.00 -0.96 -3.79
N SER A 36 -8.70 0.15 -3.58
CA SER A 36 -9.01 0.60 -2.23
C SER A 36 -10.36 -0.02 -1.86
N LEU A 37 -10.35 -0.95 -0.95
CA LEU A 37 -11.57 -1.67 -0.57
C LEU A 37 -12.51 -0.78 0.24
N ASN A 38 -11.99 0.30 0.79
CA ASN A 38 -12.79 1.25 1.57
C ASN A 38 -13.67 2.13 0.69
N THR A 39 -13.21 2.43 -0.54
CA THR A 39 -13.89 3.38 -1.42
C THR A 39 -14.33 2.75 -2.73
N ALA A 40 -13.94 1.48 -2.98
CA ALA A 40 -14.16 0.77 -4.24
C ALA A 40 -13.44 1.42 -5.43
N GLN A 41 -12.45 2.28 -5.19
CA GLN A 41 -11.65 2.87 -6.24
C GLN A 41 -10.60 1.90 -6.74
N GLU A 42 -10.32 1.96 -8.04
CA GLU A 42 -9.27 1.15 -8.67
C GLU A 42 -8.26 2.08 -9.34
N PHE A 43 -6.99 1.70 -9.22
CA PHE A 43 -5.88 2.43 -9.80
C PHE A 43 -5.15 1.46 -10.73
N ARG A 44 -5.20 1.72 -12.03
CA ARG A 44 -4.69 0.79 -13.04
C ARG A 44 -3.42 1.33 -13.67
N GLY A 45 -2.38 0.52 -13.62
CA GLY A 45 -1.08 0.84 -14.20
C GLY A 45 -0.17 1.58 -13.22
N ARG A 46 1.13 1.55 -13.52
CA ARG A 46 2.16 2.13 -12.65
C ARG A 46 1.92 3.60 -12.36
N GLU A 47 1.55 4.36 -13.38
CA GLU A 47 1.39 5.81 -13.22
C GLU A 47 0.25 6.14 -12.25
N ALA A 48 -0.90 5.48 -12.42
CA ALA A 48 -2.03 5.70 -11.53
C ALA A 48 -1.71 5.28 -10.09
N ILE A 49 -1.01 4.17 -9.94
CA ILE A 49 -0.60 3.67 -8.62
C ILE A 49 0.37 4.66 -7.97
N GLU A 50 1.34 5.16 -8.73
CA GLU A 50 2.29 6.14 -8.23
C GLU A 50 1.59 7.42 -7.79
N GLN A 51 0.65 7.91 -8.59
CA GLN A 51 -0.12 9.11 -8.25
C GLN A 51 -0.95 8.91 -6.98
N MET A 52 -1.57 7.75 -6.84
CA MET A 52 -2.35 7.43 -5.64
C MET A 52 -1.47 7.41 -4.40
N LEU A 53 -0.31 6.77 -4.48
CA LEU A 53 0.62 6.71 -3.35
C LEU A 53 1.16 8.09 -3.01
N ASN A 54 1.51 8.89 -4.03
CA ASN A 54 1.99 10.24 -3.80
C ASN A 54 0.94 11.10 -3.12
N TYR A 55 -0.30 11.02 -3.58
CA TYR A 55 -1.38 11.80 -2.96
C TYR A 55 -1.53 11.42 -1.49
N PHE A 56 -1.58 10.13 -1.21
CA PHE A 56 -1.88 9.65 0.14
C PHE A 56 -0.73 9.94 1.11
N TYR A 57 0.51 9.73 0.67
CA TYR A 57 1.66 9.83 1.57
C TYR A 57 2.32 11.20 1.60
N HIS A 58 2.08 12.05 0.59
CA HIS A 58 2.81 13.31 0.46
C HIS A 58 1.93 14.53 0.25
N VAL A 59 0.67 14.37 -0.13
CA VAL A 59 -0.24 15.49 -0.40
C VAL A 59 -1.32 15.58 0.66
N ALA A 60 -2.09 14.52 0.85
CA ALA A 60 -3.12 14.50 1.90
C ALA A 60 -2.50 14.39 3.28
N PHE A 61 -1.43 13.61 3.38
CA PHE A 61 -0.69 13.39 4.61
C PHE A 61 0.80 13.50 4.34
N ASP A 62 1.55 13.87 5.36
CA ASP A 62 3.00 13.64 5.41
C ASP A 62 3.16 12.37 6.23
N ALA A 63 3.27 11.23 5.55
CA ALA A 63 3.07 9.95 6.20
C ALA A 63 4.06 8.88 5.76
N ARG A 64 4.11 7.84 6.55
CA ARG A 64 4.88 6.63 6.29
C ARG A 64 4.14 5.46 6.90
N ILE A 65 4.60 4.25 6.62
CA ILE A 65 4.06 3.08 7.30
C ILE A 65 5.10 2.51 8.26
N ILE A 66 4.58 1.93 9.34
CA ILE A 66 5.36 1.09 10.23
C ILE A 66 4.96 -0.34 9.90
N ILE A 67 5.91 -1.14 9.43
CA ILE A 67 5.63 -2.53 9.07
C ILE A 67 5.51 -3.33 10.35
N ASN A 68 4.32 -3.87 10.60
CA ASN A 68 4.09 -4.70 11.78
C ASN A 68 4.31 -6.17 11.46
N ASN A 69 3.93 -6.60 10.26
CA ASN A 69 4.10 -7.98 9.83
C ASN A 69 4.03 -8.04 8.31
N ILE A 70 4.85 -8.89 7.70
CA ILE A 70 4.78 -9.13 6.27
C ILE A 70 4.94 -10.63 6.03
N ILE A 71 4.02 -11.20 5.26
CA ILE A 71 4.01 -12.62 4.93
C ILE A 71 4.05 -12.71 3.42
N VAL A 72 5.01 -13.47 2.88
CA VAL A 72 5.15 -13.62 1.43
C VAL A 72 5.16 -15.09 1.08
N THR A 73 4.35 -15.45 0.08
CA THR A 73 4.41 -16.74 -0.58
C THR A 73 4.84 -16.53 -2.02
N LYS A 74 4.89 -17.58 -2.79
CA LYS A 74 5.31 -17.52 -4.19
C LYS A 74 4.44 -16.60 -5.05
N SER A 75 3.15 -16.49 -4.74
CA SER A 75 2.20 -15.71 -5.55
C SER A 75 1.33 -14.75 -4.76
N LYS A 76 1.47 -14.72 -3.45
CA LYS A 76 0.62 -13.91 -2.56
C LYS A 76 1.46 -13.29 -1.47
N ALA A 77 1.05 -12.12 -1.01
CA ALA A 77 1.68 -11.50 0.16
C ALA A 77 0.65 -10.73 0.95
N VAL A 78 0.91 -10.57 2.24
CA VAL A 78 0.07 -9.77 3.12
C VAL A 78 0.98 -8.87 3.93
N LEU A 79 0.63 -7.59 3.95
CA LEU A 79 1.28 -6.57 4.76
C LEU A 79 0.30 -6.13 5.83
N GLU A 80 0.71 -6.23 7.10
CA GLU A 80 0.02 -5.57 8.19
C GLU A 80 0.90 -4.42 8.66
N ALA A 81 0.35 -3.22 8.67
CA ALA A 81 1.12 -2.02 8.94
C ALA A 81 0.30 -0.99 9.69
N THR A 82 0.97 0.02 10.18
CA THR A 82 0.34 1.20 10.73
C THR A 82 0.68 2.39 9.82
N PHE A 83 -0.34 3.03 9.30
CA PHE A 83 -0.20 4.28 8.56
C PHE A 83 -0.07 5.39 9.59
N THR A 84 1.06 6.10 9.58
CA THR A 84 1.31 7.14 10.58
C THR A 84 1.79 8.42 9.89
N GLY A 85 1.27 9.54 10.33
CA GLY A 85 1.66 10.82 9.74
C GLY A 85 0.75 11.95 10.16
N ARG A 86 0.93 13.08 9.48
CA ARG A 86 0.22 14.32 9.78
C ARG A 86 -0.70 14.68 8.62
N HIS A 87 -1.92 15.06 8.94
CA HIS A 87 -2.94 15.43 7.94
C HIS A 87 -2.65 16.85 7.46
N ILE A 88 -2.12 16.97 6.25
CA ILE A 88 -1.65 18.26 5.72
C ILE A 88 -2.44 18.76 4.52
N GLY A 89 -3.26 17.91 3.90
CA GLY A 89 -4.09 18.29 2.75
C GLY A 89 -5.48 17.70 2.87
N GLU A 90 -6.38 18.12 2.00
CA GLU A 90 -7.75 17.62 2.04
C GLU A 90 -7.79 16.11 1.83
N PHE A 91 -8.56 15.43 2.67
CA PHE A 91 -8.77 13.99 2.57
C PHE A 91 -10.20 13.65 2.98
N ALA A 92 -10.89 12.87 2.14
CA ALA A 92 -12.27 12.44 2.41
C ALA A 92 -13.19 13.63 2.77
N ASN A 93 -13.03 14.72 2.07
CA ASN A 93 -13.76 15.98 2.27
C ASN A 93 -13.46 16.66 3.60
N VAL A 94 -12.40 16.26 4.30
CA VAL A 94 -11.96 16.91 5.53
C VAL A 94 -10.79 17.83 5.19
N PRO A 95 -10.92 19.16 5.44
CA PRO A 95 -9.79 20.07 5.24
C PRO A 95 -8.62 19.69 6.14
N PRO A 96 -7.40 20.13 5.82
CA PRO A 96 -6.22 19.76 6.62
C PRO A 96 -6.40 20.17 8.08
N THR A 97 -6.24 19.19 8.97
CA THR A 97 -6.39 19.39 10.42
C THR A 97 -5.06 19.58 11.12
N ASN A 98 -3.96 19.23 10.46
CA ASN A 98 -2.61 19.21 11.02
C ASN A 98 -2.47 18.23 12.18
N LYS A 99 -3.38 17.29 12.32
CA LYS A 99 -3.35 16.26 13.36
C LYS A 99 -2.54 15.07 12.93
N GLU A 100 -1.94 14.40 13.89
CA GLU A 100 -1.27 13.14 13.64
C GLU A 100 -2.27 12.00 13.68
N VAL A 101 -2.06 11.02 12.81
CA VAL A 101 -2.90 9.82 12.75
C VAL A 101 -2.02 8.58 12.85
N ASN A 102 -2.58 7.53 13.43
CA ASN A 102 -1.97 6.21 13.51
C ASN A 102 -3.09 5.21 13.23
N VAL A 103 -3.11 4.67 12.02
CA VAL A 103 -4.25 3.89 11.54
C VAL A 103 -3.78 2.51 11.10
N PRO A 104 -4.33 1.45 11.69
CA PRO A 104 -4.02 0.10 11.23
C PRO A 104 -4.47 -0.09 9.79
N MET A 105 -3.65 -0.77 9.00
CA MET A 105 -3.99 -1.08 7.63
C MET A 105 -3.43 -2.45 7.25
N CYS A 106 -4.02 -3.02 6.22
CA CYS A 106 -3.58 -4.29 5.67
C CYS A 106 -3.64 -4.17 4.15
N VAL A 107 -2.62 -4.69 3.47
CA VAL A 107 -2.63 -4.78 2.02
C VAL A 107 -2.37 -6.23 1.64
N ALA A 108 -3.26 -6.78 0.82
CA ALA A 108 -3.07 -8.10 0.25
C ALA A 108 -2.54 -7.93 -1.18
N TYR A 109 -1.47 -8.61 -1.51
CA TYR A 109 -0.84 -8.52 -2.83
C TYR A 109 -0.91 -9.85 -3.55
N ASP A 110 -1.10 -9.78 -4.87
CA ASP A 110 -0.81 -10.91 -5.76
C ASP A 110 0.44 -10.56 -6.54
N THR A 111 1.34 -11.52 -6.71
CA THR A 111 2.52 -11.33 -7.54
C THR A 111 2.41 -12.19 -8.80
N ASN A 112 3.07 -11.75 -9.87
CA ASN A 112 3.08 -12.48 -11.14
C ASN A 112 4.28 -13.42 -11.22
N GLU A 113 4.48 -14.05 -12.38
CA GLU A 113 5.55 -15.02 -12.59
C GLU A 113 6.94 -14.41 -12.40
N ASP A 114 7.09 -13.12 -12.63
CA ASP A 114 8.34 -12.41 -12.45
C ASP A 114 8.54 -11.90 -11.03
N GLY A 115 7.59 -12.20 -10.14
CA GLY A 115 7.63 -11.75 -8.75
C GLY A 115 7.22 -10.31 -8.56
N LEU A 116 6.79 -9.64 -9.62
CA LEU A 116 6.31 -8.25 -9.52
C LEU A 116 4.91 -8.20 -8.93
N VAL A 117 4.61 -7.14 -8.23
CA VAL A 117 3.27 -6.93 -7.66
C VAL A 117 2.27 -6.72 -8.81
N GLN A 118 1.29 -7.60 -8.92
CA GLN A 118 0.29 -7.58 -9.96
C GLN A 118 -1.02 -6.95 -9.50
N GLU A 119 -1.39 -7.17 -8.25
CA GLU A 119 -2.58 -6.57 -7.67
C GLU A 119 -2.31 -6.24 -6.22
N GLY A 120 -2.85 -5.12 -5.77
CA GLY A 120 -2.83 -4.74 -4.36
C GLY A 120 -4.25 -4.40 -3.92
N ARG A 121 -4.68 -5.00 -2.81
CA ARG A 121 -5.99 -4.72 -2.22
C ARG A 121 -5.75 -4.08 -0.86
N ILE A 122 -6.17 -2.83 -0.75
CA ILE A 122 -5.87 -2.00 0.43
C ILE A 122 -7.08 -1.96 1.34
N TYR A 123 -6.86 -2.38 2.58
CA TYR A 123 -7.84 -2.32 3.66
C TYR A 123 -7.30 -1.37 4.72
N MET A 124 -8.00 -0.28 4.95
CA MET A 124 -7.61 0.68 5.99
C MET A 124 -8.80 0.89 6.92
N LEU A 125 -8.53 0.99 8.21
CA LEU A 125 -9.59 1.22 9.19
C LEU A 125 -9.99 2.69 9.16
N MET A 126 -10.86 3.03 8.21
CA MET A 126 -11.27 4.42 8.00
C MET A 126 -12.03 5.00 9.19
N ASP A 127 -12.75 4.17 9.94
CA ASP A 127 -13.42 4.64 11.16
C ASP A 127 -12.41 5.17 12.16
N VAL A 128 -11.27 4.47 12.30
CA VAL A 128 -10.21 4.92 13.20
C VAL A 128 -9.59 6.21 12.69
N MET A 129 -9.34 6.27 11.37
CA MET A 129 -8.81 7.49 10.73
C MET A 129 -9.73 8.68 11.01
N MET A 130 -11.02 8.54 10.74
CA MET A 130 -11.96 9.65 10.89
C MET A 130 -12.12 10.07 12.35
N GLN A 131 -12.11 9.13 13.28
CA GLN A 131 -12.12 9.47 14.70
C GLN A 131 -10.92 10.33 15.09
N GLN A 132 -9.74 9.97 14.61
CA GLN A 132 -8.52 10.70 14.94
C GLN A 132 -8.54 12.10 14.32
N LEU A 133 -9.07 12.24 13.10
CA LEU A 133 -9.15 13.55 12.45
C LEU A 133 -10.20 14.46 13.11
N GLN A 134 -11.24 13.88 13.71
CA GLN A 134 -12.34 14.64 14.32
C GLN A 134 -12.15 14.89 15.81
N SER A 135 -11.21 14.21 16.44
CA SER A 135 -10.99 14.38 17.88
C SER A 135 -10.32 15.69 18.19
N ASN A 136 -10.54 16.19 19.37
CA ASN A 136 -9.91 17.44 19.85
C ASN A 136 -8.55 17.16 20.46
#